data_f3424736a619ff8400ed260e2e6c7a1a
#
_entry.id   f3424736a619ff8400ed260e2e6c7a1a
#
_cell.length_a   1.000
_cell.length_b   1.000
_cell.length_c   1.000
_cell.angle_alpha   90.00
_cell.angle_beta   90.00
_cell.angle_gamma   90.00
#
_symmetry.space_group_name_H-M   'P 1'
#
loop_
_entity.id
_entity.type
_entity.pdbx_description
1 polymer ?
#
loop_
_entity_poly.entity_id
_entity_poly.type
_entity_poly.pdbx_seq_one_letter_code
_entity_poly.pdbx_strand_id
1 'polypeptide(L)'
;MKDAEKTVGKIADKAKICYLSYIDGKGFPVTRAMLRPREREGITTFYLSTNTSSNKVASLTANPNAGLYFVDTRFYRGVCLTGTVEILTDDESKKRIWRTGDTMYYKKGVTDPDYCVIKFTATGGRYYAGFKNEDFEI
;
A
#
# COMPACT_ATOMS: atom_id res chain seq x y z
N MET A 1 -14.96 -16.82 1.78
CA MET A 1 -14.65 -16.02 0.58
C MET A 1 -14.29 -16.98 -0.55
N LYS A 2 -15.09 -17.02 -1.58
CA LYS A 2 -14.92 -17.99 -2.68
C LYS A 2 -13.83 -17.62 -3.67
N ASP A 3 -13.59 -16.33 -3.86
CA ASP A 3 -12.63 -15.81 -4.81
C ASP A 3 -11.93 -14.60 -4.19
N ALA A 4 -10.76 -14.84 -3.61
CA ALA A 4 -9.96 -13.83 -2.93
C ALA A 4 -9.53 -12.71 -3.90
N GLU A 5 -9.09 -13.07 -5.08
CA GLU A 5 -8.63 -12.14 -6.11
C GLU A 5 -9.72 -11.12 -6.45
N LYS A 6 -10.93 -11.62 -6.70
CA LYS A 6 -12.07 -10.77 -7.06
C LYS A 6 -12.54 -9.93 -5.88
N THR A 7 -12.71 -10.53 -4.71
CA THR A 7 -13.26 -9.85 -3.52
C THR A 7 -12.32 -8.78 -3.01
N VAL A 8 -11.07 -9.13 -2.79
CA VAL A 8 -10.05 -8.20 -2.30
C VAL A 8 -9.76 -7.11 -3.33
N GLY A 9 -9.66 -7.49 -4.60
CA GLY A 9 -9.45 -6.54 -5.69
C GLY A 9 -10.53 -5.47 -5.76
N LYS A 10 -11.79 -5.85 -5.62
CA LYS A 10 -12.91 -4.89 -5.60
C LYS A 10 -12.82 -3.92 -4.41
N ILE A 11 -12.50 -4.42 -3.23
CA ILE A 11 -12.37 -3.57 -2.04
C ILE A 11 -11.21 -2.58 -2.24
N ALA A 12 -10.07 -3.05 -2.72
CA ALA A 12 -8.91 -2.21 -2.98
C ALA A 12 -9.20 -1.11 -4.02
N ASP A 13 -9.88 -1.45 -5.11
CA ASP A 13 -10.17 -0.50 -6.19
C ASP A 13 -11.18 0.57 -5.79
N LYS A 14 -12.10 0.26 -4.88
CA LYS A 14 -13.11 1.22 -4.41
C LYS A 14 -12.62 2.10 -3.27
N ALA A 15 -11.65 1.66 -2.50
CA ALA A 15 -11.16 2.43 -1.37
C ALA A 15 -10.36 3.65 -1.84
N LYS A 16 -10.77 4.84 -1.47
CA LYS A 16 -10.06 6.09 -1.81
C LYS A 16 -8.78 6.24 -1.01
N ILE A 17 -8.77 5.71 0.20
CA ILE A 17 -7.67 5.76 1.14
C ILE A 17 -7.42 4.33 1.60
N CYS A 18 -6.16 3.98 1.75
CA CYS A 18 -5.74 2.75 2.40
C CYS A 18 -4.83 3.07 3.58
N TYR A 19 -4.52 2.08 4.38
CA TYR A 19 -3.70 2.27 5.57
C TYR A 19 -2.49 1.35 5.50
N LEU A 20 -1.32 1.96 5.61
CA LEU A 20 -0.05 1.25 5.62
C LEU A 20 0.45 1.17 7.06
N SER A 21 0.63 -0.05 7.55
CA SER A 21 1.17 -0.32 8.88
C SER A 21 2.58 -0.86 8.76
N TYR A 22 3.47 -0.38 9.61
CA TYR A 22 4.88 -0.77 9.60
C TYR A 22 5.45 -0.62 11.01
N ILE A 23 6.68 -1.09 11.21
CA ILE A 23 7.37 -0.99 12.50
C ILE A 23 8.33 0.20 12.43
N ASP A 24 8.19 1.14 13.36
CA ASP A 24 9.06 2.32 13.39
C ASP A 24 10.44 1.99 14.01
N GLY A 25 11.32 2.99 14.04
CA GLY A 25 12.68 2.84 14.57
C GLY A 25 12.75 2.52 16.06
N LYS A 26 11.63 2.68 16.79
CA LYS A 26 11.51 2.36 18.22
C LYS A 26 10.87 1.00 18.46
N GLY A 27 10.50 0.28 17.40
CA GLY A 27 9.86 -1.03 17.49
C GLY A 27 8.35 -1.01 17.68
N PHE A 28 7.71 0.15 17.49
CA PHE A 28 6.25 0.24 17.60
C PHE A 28 5.57 0.04 16.25
N PRO A 29 4.42 -0.64 16.23
CA PRO A 29 3.58 -0.66 15.04
C PRO A 29 2.91 0.72 14.88
N VAL A 30 3.09 1.31 13.72
CA VAL A 30 2.50 2.61 13.38
C VAL A 30 1.72 2.47 12.09
N THR A 31 0.72 3.36 11.90
CA THR A 31 -0.16 3.31 10.76
C THR A 31 -0.26 4.67 10.10
N ARG A 32 -0.17 4.69 8.79
CA ARG A 32 -0.28 5.90 7.98
C ARG A 32 -1.41 5.75 6.96
N ALA A 33 -2.28 6.76 6.90
CA ALA A 33 -3.25 6.86 5.82
C ALA A 33 -2.52 7.20 4.52
N MET A 34 -2.83 6.49 3.45
CA MET A 34 -2.25 6.67 2.13
C MET A 34 -3.36 6.85 1.11
N LEU A 35 -3.12 7.63 0.06
CA LEU A 35 -3.98 7.57 -1.11
C LEU A 35 -3.95 6.15 -1.67
N ARG A 36 -5.04 5.76 -2.33
CA ARG A 36 -5.12 4.41 -2.91
C ARG A 36 -3.89 4.10 -3.76
N PRO A 37 -3.51 2.82 -3.87
CA PRO A 37 -2.43 2.43 -4.76
C PRO A 37 -2.69 2.92 -6.19
N ARG A 38 -1.65 3.40 -6.84
CA ARG A 38 -1.72 3.89 -8.22
C ARG A 38 -1.89 2.76 -9.22
N GLU A 39 -1.37 1.60 -8.89
CA GLU A 39 -1.39 0.42 -9.74
C GLU A 39 -1.30 -0.83 -8.87
N ARG A 40 -1.90 -1.93 -9.32
CA ARG A 40 -1.76 -3.23 -8.68
C ARG A 40 -1.66 -4.34 -9.72
N GLU A 41 -1.01 -5.42 -9.33
CA GLU A 41 -0.94 -6.65 -10.10
C GLU A 41 -1.65 -7.73 -9.28
N GLY A 42 -2.89 -8.07 -9.67
CA GLY A 42 -3.73 -8.95 -8.88
C GLY A 42 -3.95 -8.38 -7.48
N ILE A 43 -3.87 -9.23 -6.48
CA ILE A 43 -3.87 -8.83 -5.07
C ILE A 43 -2.51 -9.07 -4.41
N THR A 44 -1.50 -9.34 -5.22
CA THR A 44 -0.14 -9.62 -4.77
C THR A 44 0.70 -8.36 -4.68
N THR A 45 0.67 -7.50 -5.70
CA THR A 45 1.57 -6.35 -5.80
C THR A 45 0.81 -5.05 -5.91
N PHE A 46 1.21 -4.09 -5.09
CA PHE A 46 0.61 -2.76 -5.05
C PHE A 46 1.69 -1.69 -5.10
N TYR A 47 1.46 -0.65 -5.90
CA TYR A 47 2.40 0.45 -6.07
C TYR A 47 1.79 1.74 -5.53
N LEU A 48 2.48 2.37 -4.58
CA LEU A 48 2.06 3.62 -3.96
C LEU A 48 3.15 4.67 -4.10
N SER A 49 2.77 5.94 -4.17
CA SER A 49 3.72 7.04 -4.20
C SER A 49 3.91 7.62 -2.79
N THR A 50 5.13 8.04 -2.48
CA THR A 50 5.42 8.69 -1.22
C THR A 50 6.65 9.58 -1.32
N ASN A 51 6.92 10.33 -0.25
CA ASN A 51 8.11 11.16 -0.11
C ASN A 51 9.29 10.34 0.43
N THR A 52 10.42 10.42 -0.24
CA THR A 52 11.66 9.76 0.18
C THR A 52 12.10 10.21 1.58
N SER A 53 11.86 11.48 1.90
CA SER A 53 12.21 12.09 3.19
C SER A 53 11.31 11.66 4.35
N SER A 54 10.24 10.90 4.10
CA SER A 54 9.30 10.51 5.15
C SER A 54 9.91 9.48 6.11
N ASN A 55 9.47 9.52 7.37
CA ASN A 55 9.89 8.56 8.39
C ASN A 55 9.56 7.12 8.01
N LYS A 56 8.44 6.90 7.30
CA LYS A 56 8.05 5.55 6.88
C LYS A 56 9.05 4.93 5.91
N VAL A 57 9.68 5.73 5.03
CA VAL A 57 10.68 5.20 4.09
C VAL A 57 11.91 4.69 4.85
N ALA A 58 12.41 5.45 5.81
CA ALA A 58 13.53 5.02 6.64
C ALA A 58 13.19 3.75 7.45
N SER A 59 12.01 3.72 8.06
CA SER A 59 11.56 2.57 8.85
C SER A 59 11.39 1.32 7.99
N LEU A 60 10.76 1.44 6.81
CA LEU A 60 10.53 0.32 5.89
C LEU A 60 11.82 -0.17 5.25
N THR A 61 12.80 0.69 5.07
CA THR A 61 14.12 0.28 4.59
C THR A 61 14.84 -0.59 5.63
N ALA A 62 14.69 -0.25 6.91
CA ALA A 62 15.28 -1.02 8.02
C ALA A 62 14.49 -2.31 8.30
N ASN A 63 13.17 -2.27 8.23
CA ASN A 63 12.29 -3.42 8.43
C ASN A 63 11.19 -3.41 7.37
N PRO A 64 11.29 -4.26 6.34
CA PRO A 64 10.36 -4.24 5.21
C PRO A 64 8.98 -4.85 5.49
N ASN A 65 8.79 -5.48 6.64
CA ASN A 65 7.49 -6.09 6.96
C ASN A 65 6.43 -5.01 7.14
N ALA A 66 5.29 -5.20 6.48
CA ALA A 66 4.22 -4.21 6.47
C ALA A 66 2.85 -4.86 6.32
N GLY A 67 1.83 -4.11 6.68
CA GLY A 67 0.44 -4.44 6.39
C GLY A 67 -0.19 -3.35 5.54
N LEU A 68 -1.02 -3.74 4.61
CA LEU A 68 -1.79 -2.82 3.79
C LEU A 68 -3.28 -3.12 3.98
N TYR A 69 -4.00 -2.15 4.51
CA TYR A 69 -5.39 -2.33 4.93
C TYR A 69 -6.34 -1.55 4.02
N PHE A 70 -7.36 -2.24 3.55
CA PHE A 70 -8.45 -1.65 2.78
C PHE A 70 -9.77 -1.92 3.50
N VAL A 71 -10.64 -0.91 3.56
CA VAL A 71 -11.94 -1.03 4.20
C VAL A 71 -13.05 -0.53 3.28
N ASP A 72 -14.14 -1.29 3.24
CA ASP A 72 -15.39 -0.88 2.64
C ASP A 72 -16.35 -0.52 3.77
N THR A 73 -16.48 0.77 4.04
CA THR A 73 -17.30 1.27 5.14
C THR A 73 -18.79 1.07 4.90
N ARG A 74 -19.20 0.97 3.63
CA ARG A 74 -20.60 0.80 3.25
C ARG A 74 -21.17 -0.53 3.74
N PHE A 75 -20.39 -1.61 3.63
CA PHE A 75 -20.81 -2.95 4.01
C PHE A 75 -20.08 -3.49 5.22
N TYR A 76 -19.30 -2.65 5.89
CA TYR A 76 -18.49 -2.99 7.05
C TYR A 76 -17.67 -4.27 6.83
N ARG A 77 -16.85 -4.22 5.82
CA ARG A 77 -15.94 -5.31 5.49
C ARG A 77 -14.55 -4.75 5.18
N GLY A 78 -13.55 -5.54 5.43
CA GLY A 78 -12.18 -5.09 5.20
C GLY A 78 -11.21 -6.23 5.02
N VAL A 79 -10.02 -5.87 4.59
CA VAL A 79 -8.93 -6.81 4.39
C VAL A 79 -7.63 -6.18 4.83
N CYS A 80 -6.86 -6.91 5.61
CA CYS A 80 -5.48 -6.58 5.92
C CYS A 80 -4.59 -7.55 5.14
N LEU A 81 -3.86 -7.02 4.17
CA LEU A 81 -2.81 -7.78 3.48
C LEU A 81 -1.52 -7.64 4.26
N THR A 82 -0.80 -8.72 4.45
CA THR A 82 0.52 -8.71 5.07
C THR A 82 1.58 -9.11 4.06
N GLY A 83 2.73 -8.50 4.14
CA GLY A 83 3.80 -8.74 3.18
C GLY A 83 5.01 -7.86 3.44
N THR A 84 5.73 -7.54 2.38
CA THR A 84 6.96 -6.76 2.46
C THR A 84 6.95 -5.60 1.49
N VAL A 85 7.73 -4.59 1.82
CA VAL A 85 7.89 -3.37 1.04
C VAL A 85 9.29 -3.27 0.46
N GLU A 86 9.37 -2.82 -0.78
CA GLU A 86 10.59 -2.39 -1.43
C GLU A 86 10.43 -0.93 -1.84
N ILE A 87 11.42 -0.11 -1.52
CA ILE A 87 11.44 1.30 -1.92
C ILE A 87 12.13 1.41 -3.27
N LEU A 88 11.42 1.92 -4.28
CA LEU A 88 11.92 2.06 -5.64
C LEU A 88 12.18 3.53 -5.95
N THR A 89 13.38 3.84 -6.40
CA THR A 89 13.82 5.20 -6.70
C THR A 89 14.26 5.36 -8.16
N ASP A 90 14.23 4.29 -8.95
CA ASP A 90 14.60 4.30 -10.36
C ASP A 90 13.58 5.03 -11.22
N ASP A 91 14.04 5.60 -12.32
CA ASP A 91 13.21 6.41 -13.21
C ASP A 91 12.04 5.64 -13.80
N GLU A 92 12.24 4.38 -14.18
CA GLU A 92 11.20 3.55 -14.76
C GLU A 92 10.03 3.34 -13.79
N SER A 93 10.31 2.97 -12.55
CA SER A 93 9.29 2.78 -11.51
C SER A 93 8.57 4.07 -11.18
N LYS A 94 9.29 5.19 -11.11
CA LYS A 94 8.72 6.50 -10.83
C LYS A 94 7.78 6.97 -11.96
N LYS A 95 8.17 6.77 -13.21
CA LYS A 95 7.34 7.11 -14.38
C LYS A 95 6.10 6.24 -14.49
N ARG A 96 6.21 4.99 -14.11
CA ARG A 96 5.12 4.01 -14.21
C ARG A 96 3.85 4.45 -13.50
N ILE A 97 3.97 5.04 -12.31
CA ILE A 97 2.81 5.45 -11.52
C ILE A 97 2.63 6.96 -11.39
N TRP A 98 3.44 7.74 -12.12
CA TRP A 98 3.30 9.20 -12.13
C TRP A 98 1.96 9.59 -12.76
N ARG A 99 1.27 10.55 -12.13
CA ARG A 99 0.00 11.10 -12.63
C ARG A 99 0.09 12.61 -12.79
N THR A 100 -0.67 13.14 -13.74
CA THR A 100 -0.84 14.58 -13.90
C THR A 100 -1.37 15.17 -12.60
N GLY A 101 -0.76 16.26 -12.13
CA GLY A 101 -1.10 16.87 -10.86
C GLY A 101 -0.19 16.47 -9.70
N ASP A 102 0.63 15.43 -9.85
CA ASP A 102 1.57 15.01 -8.82
C ASP A 102 2.65 16.06 -8.54
N THR A 103 2.87 17.01 -9.45
CA THR A 103 3.73 18.18 -9.23
C THR A 103 3.29 19.02 -8.02
N MET A 104 2.03 18.90 -7.60
CA MET A 104 1.54 19.53 -6.38
C MET A 104 2.27 18.99 -5.13
N TYR A 105 2.67 17.72 -5.15
CA TYR A 105 3.40 17.05 -4.08
C TYR A 105 4.90 17.02 -4.32
N TYR A 106 5.32 16.96 -5.59
CA TYR A 106 6.72 16.81 -6.00
C TYR A 106 7.05 17.89 -7.01
N LYS A 107 7.51 19.04 -6.54
CA LYS A 107 7.66 20.28 -7.31
C LYS A 107 8.60 20.16 -8.50
N LYS A 108 9.58 19.27 -8.43
CA LYS A 108 10.54 19.06 -9.53
C LYS A 108 10.06 18.04 -10.56
N GLY A 109 8.83 17.54 -10.41
CA GLY A 109 8.23 16.58 -11.34
C GLY A 109 8.63 15.15 -11.06
N VAL A 110 8.52 14.29 -12.07
CA VAL A 110 8.76 12.84 -11.96
C VAL A 110 10.19 12.51 -11.53
N THR A 111 11.14 13.39 -11.77
CA THR A 111 12.55 13.22 -11.38
C THR A 111 12.87 13.81 -10.02
N ASP A 112 11.87 14.35 -9.32
CA ASP A 112 12.09 14.93 -7.99
C ASP A 112 12.72 13.89 -7.06
N PRO A 113 13.89 14.19 -6.44
CA PRO A 113 14.57 13.23 -5.55
C PRO A 113 13.74 12.83 -4.33
N ASP A 114 12.77 13.67 -3.93
CA ASP A 114 11.88 13.37 -2.81
C ASP A 114 10.68 12.50 -3.20
N TYR A 115 10.53 12.18 -4.48
CA TYR A 115 9.52 11.25 -4.95
C TYR A 115 10.09 9.84 -5.05
N CYS A 116 9.43 8.89 -4.43
CA CYS A 116 9.76 7.47 -4.59
C CYS A 116 8.48 6.62 -4.62
N VAL A 117 8.67 5.34 -4.93
CA VAL A 117 7.59 4.37 -5.06
C VAL A 117 7.72 3.33 -3.96
N ILE A 118 6.61 3.03 -3.30
CA ILE A 118 6.50 1.88 -2.42
C ILE A 118 5.92 0.73 -3.24
N LYS A 119 6.68 -0.35 -3.36
CA LYS A 119 6.20 -1.61 -3.93
C LYS A 119 5.89 -2.56 -2.78
N PHE A 120 4.61 -2.79 -2.54
CA PHE A 120 4.14 -3.73 -1.52
C PHE A 120 3.84 -5.06 -2.18
N THR A 121 4.43 -6.14 -1.65
CA THR A 121 4.19 -7.51 -2.12
C THR A 121 3.53 -8.30 -1.01
N ALA A 122 2.27 -8.68 -1.21
CA ALA A 122 1.48 -9.42 -0.23
C ALA A 122 1.83 -10.91 -0.28
N THR A 123 1.88 -11.53 0.89
CA THR A 123 2.06 -12.98 1.04
C THR A 123 0.82 -13.66 1.58
N GLY A 124 -0.12 -12.89 2.09
CA GLY A 124 -1.37 -13.39 2.63
C GLY A 124 -2.20 -12.25 3.19
N GLY A 125 -3.28 -12.58 3.83
CA GLY A 125 -4.12 -11.57 4.43
C GLY A 125 -5.21 -12.15 5.30
N ARG A 126 -5.96 -11.24 5.93
CA ARG A 126 -7.14 -11.55 6.72
C ARG A 126 -8.30 -10.68 6.25
N TYR A 127 -9.36 -11.34 5.86
CA TYR A 127 -10.60 -10.71 5.40
C TYR A 127 -11.68 -10.84 6.46
N TYR A 128 -12.48 -9.82 6.63
CA TYR A 128 -13.70 -9.92 7.44
C TYR A 128 -14.88 -9.29 6.71
N ALA A 129 -16.06 -9.86 6.96
CA ALA A 129 -17.33 -9.32 6.50
C ALA A 129 -18.40 -9.70 7.51
N GLY A 130 -19.09 -8.69 8.07
CA GLY A 130 -20.05 -8.92 9.15
C GLY A 130 -19.35 -9.49 10.38
N PHE A 131 -19.73 -10.71 10.78
CA PHE A 131 -19.15 -11.39 11.93
C PHE A 131 -18.14 -12.48 11.57
N LYS A 132 -17.81 -12.63 10.27
CA LYS A 132 -16.90 -13.66 9.78
C LYS A 132 -15.52 -13.11 9.51
N ASN A 133 -14.51 -13.82 9.94
CA ASN A 133 -13.11 -13.56 9.65
C ASN A 133 -12.52 -14.76 8.93
N GLU A 134 -11.63 -14.50 7.99
CA GLU A 134 -11.02 -15.54 7.17
C GLU A 134 -9.59 -15.17 6.81
N ASP A 135 -8.66 -16.05 7.13
CA ASP A 135 -7.27 -15.92 6.68
C ASP A 135 -7.11 -16.56 5.30
N PHE A 136 -6.25 -16.00 4.49
CA PHE A 136 -5.94 -16.54 3.17
C PHE A 136 -4.46 -16.31 2.83
N GLU A 137 -3.94 -17.18 1.99
CA GLU A 137 -2.58 -17.07 1.45
C GLU A 137 -2.63 -16.62 -0.01
N ILE A 138 -1.54 -16.02 -0.45
CA ILE A 138 -1.37 -15.56 -1.83
C ILE A 138 -0.21 -16.32 -2.46
#